data_f7ca24b6423fd632013c1a4ad7544344
#
_entry.id   f7ca24b6423fd632013c1a4ad7544344
#
_cell.length_a   1.000
_cell.length_b   1.000
_cell.length_c   1.000
_cell.angle_alpha   90.00
_cell.angle_beta   90.00
_cell.angle_gamma   90.00
#
_symmetry.space_group_name_H-M   'P 1'
#
loop_
_entity.id
_entity.type
_entity.pdbx_description
1 polymer ?
#
loop_
_entity_poly.entity_id
_entity_poly.type
_entity_poly.pdbx_seq_one_letter_code
_entity_poly.pdbx_strand_id
1 'polypeptide(L)'
;MNPDLSMPITRLVRFPGLLLGLVAISGCAGYQLGLDSLYRPDVKTVHVPIFQSDSYRRGLGEQLTEAVVKQIESRTPYKVVSASDADSRLNGAIVYQRKRVLAENSFDEPRDLETEIVVEVSWIDRQGDALMQRVVDPAAAVLPIRIGQAVNFVPESGQSLATAHQEAIQKLARQIVDQMELRW
;
A
#
# COMPACT_ATOMS: atom_id res chain seq x y z
N MET A 1 -21.17 -64.66 50.94
CA MET A 1 -20.10 -63.63 51.13
C MET A 1 -19.87 -63.02 49.84
N ASN A 2 -20.56 -61.92 49.46
CA ASN A 2 -20.39 -61.17 48.23
C ASN A 2 -19.75 -59.83 48.60
N PRO A 3 -18.64 -59.42 47.94
CA PRO A 3 -18.15 -58.08 48.07
C PRO A 3 -18.82 -57.19 47.00
N ASP A 4 -19.36 -56.08 47.45
CA ASP A 4 -19.97 -54.99 46.70
C ASP A 4 -18.97 -54.35 45.71
N LEU A 5 -19.31 -54.42 44.41
CA LEU A 5 -18.69 -53.60 43.39
C LEU A 5 -19.52 -52.32 43.21
N SER A 6 -19.40 -51.37 44.10
CA SER A 6 -19.86 -50.01 43.86
C SER A 6 -18.76 -49.14 43.23
N MET A 7 -18.67 -49.15 41.88
CA MET A 7 -17.86 -48.16 41.16
C MET A 7 -18.55 -46.80 41.18
N PRO A 8 -17.87 -45.74 41.62
CA PRO A 8 -18.47 -44.41 41.65
C PRO A 8 -18.57 -43.84 40.22
N ILE A 9 -19.80 -43.67 39.77
CA ILE A 9 -20.19 -43.09 38.47
C ILE A 9 -19.65 -41.66 38.27
N THR A 10 -19.15 -41.03 39.32
CA THR A 10 -18.61 -39.66 39.32
C THR A 10 -17.31 -39.44 38.50
N ARG A 11 -16.59 -40.50 38.10
CA ARG A 11 -15.36 -40.36 37.31
C ARG A 11 -15.58 -40.31 35.77
N LEU A 12 -16.74 -40.78 35.30
CA LEU A 12 -16.99 -40.87 33.87
C LEU A 12 -17.45 -39.54 33.23
N VAL A 13 -17.96 -38.58 34.06
CA VAL A 13 -18.47 -37.31 33.57
C VAL A 13 -17.39 -36.24 33.39
N ARG A 14 -16.17 -36.46 33.91
CA ARG A 14 -15.06 -35.48 33.80
C ARG A 14 -14.32 -35.51 32.46
N PHE A 15 -14.40 -36.60 31.71
CA PHE A 15 -13.73 -36.76 30.44
C PHE A 15 -14.33 -35.99 29.25
N PRO A 16 -15.70 -35.93 29.07
CA PRO A 16 -16.28 -35.19 27.96
C PRO A 16 -16.10 -33.66 28.06
N GLY A 17 -16.05 -33.12 29.29
CA GLY A 17 -15.81 -31.69 29.52
C GLY A 17 -14.39 -31.27 29.14
N LEU A 18 -13.40 -32.12 29.39
CA LEU A 18 -12.01 -31.87 29.00
C LEU A 18 -11.82 -31.95 27.48
N LEU A 19 -12.50 -32.89 26.82
CA LEU A 19 -12.45 -33.05 25.36
C LEU A 19 -13.14 -31.88 24.65
N LEU A 20 -14.27 -31.38 25.17
CA LEU A 20 -14.96 -30.20 24.63
C LEU A 20 -14.16 -28.92 24.82
N GLY A 21 -13.41 -28.78 25.92
CA GLY A 21 -12.50 -27.66 26.16
C GLY A 21 -11.30 -27.64 25.19
N LEU A 22 -10.81 -28.79 24.77
CA LEU A 22 -9.66 -28.89 23.81
C LEU A 22 -10.07 -28.52 22.40
N VAL A 23 -11.31 -28.76 21.99
CA VAL A 23 -11.84 -28.38 20.65
C VAL A 23 -12.05 -26.86 20.51
N ALA A 24 -12.35 -26.18 21.63
CA ALA A 24 -12.54 -24.72 21.62
C ALA A 24 -11.24 -23.90 21.42
N ILE A 25 -10.05 -24.51 21.60
CA ILE A 25 -8.75 -23.83 21.47
C ILE A 25 -8.19 -23.95 20.04
N SER A 26 -8.74 -24.83 19.18
CA SER A 26 -8.23 -25.06 17.83
C SER A 26 -8.71 -24.03 16.77
N GLY A 27 -9.44 -22.99 17.17
CA GLY A 27 -10.13 -22.06 16.25
C GLY A 27 -9.30 -20.91 15.67
N CYS A 28 -8.00 -20.74 15.97
CA CYS A 28 -7.22 -19.56 15.54
C CYS A 28 -5.89 -19.89 14.85
N ALA A 29 -5.75 -21.05 14.20
CA ALA A 29 -4.48 -21.43 13.56
C ALA A 29 -4.21 -20.74 12.20
N GLY A 30 -5.06 -19.83 11.73
CA GLY A 30 -4.93 -19.16 10.44
C GLY A 30 -4.51 -17.69 10.49
N TYR A 31 -4.28 -17.09 11.65
CA TYR A 31 -3.84 -15.69 11.73
C TYR A 31 -2.32 -15.61 11.60
N GLN A 32 -1.84 -15.34 10.39
CA GLN A 32 -0.43 -14.98 10.18
C GLN A 32 -0.22 -13.53 10.64
N LEU A 33 0.36 -13.38 11.82
CA LEU A 33 0.81 -12.10 12.36
C LEU A 33 2.22 -11.81 11.81
N GLY A 34 2.32 -10.89 10.84
CA GLY A 34 3.62 -10.40 10.35
C GLY A 34 3.48 -9.59 9.06
N LEU A 35 4.34 -8.59 8.89
CA LEU A 35 4.44 -7.80 7.65
C LEU A 35 4.80 -8.66 6.44
N ASP A 36 5.50 -9.78 6.64
CA ASP A 36 5.91 -10.72 5.57
C ASP A 36 4.74 -11.40 4.86
N SER A 37 3.55 -11.46 5.49
CA SER A 37 2.36 -12.03 4.87
C SER A 37 1.63 -11.08 3.91
N LEU A 38 1.89 -9.78 4.01
CA LEU A 38 1.26 -8.74 3.18
C LEU A 38 2.01 -8.53 1.86
N TYR A 39 3.27 -8.98 1.76
CA TYR A 39 4.14 -8.69 0.64
C TYR A 39 4.62 -9.97 -0.04
N ARG A 40 5.03 -9.85 -1.31
CA ARG A 40 5.50 -10.97 -2.11
C ARG A 40 6.82 -11.52 -1.58
N PRO A 41 6.90 -12.82 -1.22
CA PRO A 41 8.13 -13.43 -0.69
C PRO A 41 9.18 -13.71 -1.78
N ASP A 42 8.78 -13.75 -3.05
CA ASP A 42 9.60 -14.00 -4.22
C ASP A 42 10.42 -12.76 -4.65
N VAL A 43 10.05 -11.58 -4.18
CA VAL A 43 10.75 -10.31 -4.44
C VAL A 43 11.42 -9.82 -3.17
N LYS A 44 12.72 -9.50 -3.23
CA LYS A 44 13.47 -8.93 -2.09
C LYS A 44 13.99 -7.53 -2.37
N THR A 45 14.27 -7.22 -3.63
CA THR A 45 14.90 -5.97 -4.03
C THR A 45 14.10 -5.28 -5.14
N VAL A 46 14.03 -3.94 -5.04
CA VAL A 46 13.29 -3.10 -5.97
C VAL A 46 14.21 -1.97 -6.46
N HIS A 47 14.26 -1.77 -7.77
CA HIS A 47 14.83 -0.58 -8.37
C HIS A 47 13.74 0.44 -8.63
N VAL A 48 13.93 1.68 -8.15
CA VAL A 48 13.01 2.80 -8.38
C VAL A 48 13.76 3.87 -9.17
N PRO A 49 13.60 3.93 -10.50
CA PRO A 49 14.15 5.02 -11.31
C PRO A 49 13.43 6.33 -10.96
N ILE A 50 14.05 7.46 -11.29
CA ILE A 50 13.40 8.78 -11.14
C ILE A 50 12.11 8.78 -11.96
N PHE A 51 10.99 9.12 -11.31
CA PHE A 51 9.69 9.19 -11.96
C PHE A 51 9.66 10.30 -13.00
N GLN A 52 9.20 9.98 -14.18
CA GLN A 52 9.03 10.95 -15.26
C GLN A 52 7.94 11.96 -14.87
N SER A 53 8.09 13.18 -15.35
CA SER A 53 7.09 14.24 -15.12
C SER A 53 6.96 15.12 -16.35
N ASP A 54 5.78 15.11 -16.94
CA ASP A 54 5.40 16.01 -18.03
C ASP A 54 4.88 17.36 -17.50
N SER A 55 4.96 17.59 -16.18
CA SER A 55 4.51 18.82 -15.57
C SER A 55 5.51 19.94 -15.77
N TYR A 56 5.01 21.18 -15.91
CA TYR A 56 5.86 22.38 -15.99
C TYR A 56 6.65 22.66 -14.70
N ARG A 57 6.37 21.95 -13.61
CA ARG A 57 7.04 22.11 -12.33
C ARG A 57 8.25 21.19 -12.23
N ARG A 58 9.43 21.80 -12.19
CA ARG A 58 10.68 21.06 -12.04
C ARG A 58 10.77 20.38 -10.66
N GLY A 59 11.39 19.21 -10.62
CA GLY A 59 11.71 18.49 -9.38
C GLY A 59 10.55 17.72 -8.77
N LEU A 60 9.36 17.67 -9.41
CA LEU A 60 8.21 16.96 -8.86
C LEU A 60 8.39 15.44 -8.93
N GLY A 61 8.98 14.95 -10.02
CA GLY A 61 9.30 13.53 -10.19
C GLY A 61 10.32 13.04 -9.18
N GLU A 62 11.38 13.82 -8.95
CA GLU A 62 12.42 13.52 -7.95
C GLU A 62 11.84 13.48 -6.53
N GLN A 63 11.01 14.46 -6.16
CA GLN A 63 10.36 14.50 -4.85
C GLN A 63 9.44 13.30 -4.62
N LEU A 64 8.68 12.91 -5.65
CA LEU A 64 7.83 11.73 -5.57
C LEU A 64 8.65 10.44 -5.46
N THR A 65 9.73 10.33 -6.24
CA THR A 65 10.65 9.18 -6.18
C THR A 65 11.23 9.03 -4.78
N GLU A 66 11.76 10.11 -4.20
CA GLU A 66 12.31 10.10 -2.84
C GLU A 66 11.26 9.69 -1.80
N ALA A 67 10.03 10.22 -1.91
CA ALA A 67 8.94 9.88 -1.01
C ALA A 67 8.55 8.40 -1.13
N VAL A 68 8.49 7.84 -2.36
CA VAL A 68 8.20 6.43 -2.62
C VAL A 68 9.30 5.53 -2.06
N VAL A 69 10.57 5.84 -2.31
CA VAL A 69 11.71 5.10 -1.76
C VAL A 69 11.63 5.04 -0.23
N LYS A 70 11.39 6.17 0.42
CA LYS A 70 11.21 6.26 1.87
C LYS A 70 10.06 5.38 2.38
N GLN A 71 8.92 5.36 1.67
CA GLN A 71 7.77 4.52 2.04
C GLN A 71 8.08 3.04 1.86
N ILE A 72 8.75 2.64 0.77
CA ILE A 72 9.17 1.25 0.54
C ILE A 72 10.07 0.79 1.70
N GLU A 73 11.14 1.53 2.00
CA GLU A 73 12.12 1.14 3.02
C GLU A 73 11.56 1.12 4.44
N SER A 74 10.55 1.96 4.73
CA SER A 74 9.97 2.06 6.08
C SER A 74 8.80 1.12 6.34
N ARG A 75 8.07 0.69 5.30
CA ARG A 75 6.82 -0.05 5.44
C ARG A 75 6.85 -1.46 4.86
N THR A 76 7.84 -1.76 4.02
CA THR A 76 7.92 -3.05 3.33
C THR A 76 9.20 -3.80 3.68
N PRO A 77 9.27 -5.12 3.49
CA PRO A 77 10.50 -5.88 3.64
C PRO A 77 11.48 -5.69 2.47
N TYR A 78 11.09 -4.96 1.42
CA TYR A 78 11.89 -4.76 0.23
C TYR A 78 13.05 -3.79 0.47
N LYS A 79 14.18 -4.05 -0.22
CA LYS A 79 15.34 -3.15 -0.23
C LYS A 79 15.42 -2.42 -1.57
N VAL A 80 15.59 -1.10 -1.53
CA VAL A 80 15.83 -0.31 -2.74
C VAL A 80 17.30 -0.42 -3.13
N VAL A 81 17.56 -0.82 -4.38
CA VAL A 81 18.89 -1.08 -4.90
C VAL A 81 19.07 -0.49 -6.30
N SER A 82 20.31 -0.55 -6.82
CA SER A 82 20.62 -0.17 -8.21
C SER A 82 19.94 -1.11 -9.22
N ALA A 83 19.81 -0.66 -10.47
CA ALA A 83 19.10 -1.41 -11.53
C ALA A 83 19.69 -2.79 -11.80
N SER A 84 21.04 -2.97 -11.67
CA SER A 84 21.73 -4.23 -11.91
C SER A 84 21.40 -5.32 -10.90
N ASP A 85 21.07 -4.93 -9.66
CA ASP A 85 20.94 -5.83 -8.51
C ASP A 85 19.48 -6.08 -8.11
N ALA A 86 18.54 -5.43 -8.80
CA ALA A 86 17.13 -5.47 -8.45
C ALA A 86 16.44 -6.73 -8.98
N ASP A 87 15.58 -7.34 -8.16
CA ASP A 87 14.65 -8.39 -8.56
C ASP A 87 13.46 -7.84 -9.34
N SER A 88 13.13 -6.58 -9.09
CA SER A 88 11.98 -5.91 -9.69
C SER A 88 12.24 -4.43 -9.93
N ARG A 89 11.40 -3.82 -10.76
CA ARG A 89 11.47 -2.39 -11.09
C ARG A 89 10.09 -1.74 -10.92
N LEU A 90 10.05 -0.65 -10.17
CA LEU A 90 8.88 0.20 -10.02
C LEU A 90 9.04 1.46 -10.88
N ASN A 91 8.40 1.50 -12.03
CA ASN A 91 8.37 2.67 -12.90
C ASN A 91 7.19 3.57 -12.55
N GLY A 92 7.34 4.88 -12.72
CA GLY A 92 6.26 5.83 -12.53
C GLY A 92 6.40 7.07 -13.40
N ALA A 93 5.26 7.67 -13.74
CA ALA A 93 5.18 8.91 -14.48
C ALA A 93 4.05 9.79 -13.91
N ILE A 94 4.34 11.07 -13.67
CA ILE A 94 3.31 12.08 -13.36
C ILE A 94 2.70 12.50 -14.68
N VAL A 95 1.46 12.06 -14.93
CA VAL A 95 0.77 12.28 -16.21
C VAL A 95 -0.15 13.48 -16.18
N TYR A 96 -0.45 13.98 -14.99
CA TYR A 96 -1.38 15.10 -14.86
C TYR A 96 -1.13 15.88 -13.57
N GLN A 97 -1.16 17.21 -13.68
CA GLN A 97 -1.14 18.13 -12.56
C GLN A 97 -2.07 19.30 -12.85
N ARG A 98 -2.97 19.60 -11.94
CA ARG A 98 -3.90 20.73 -12.05
C ARG A 98 -4.02 21.47 -10.73
N LYS A 99 -4.23 22.78 -10.82
CA LYS A 99 -4.72 23.64 -9.74
C LYS A 99 -6.07 24.23 -10.16
N ARG A 100 -7.05 24.20 -9.28
CA ARG A 100 -8.34 24.86 -9.49
C ARG A 100 -8.76 25.65 -8.27
N VAL A 101 -9.59 26.68 -8.51
CA VAL A 101 -10.25 27.45 -7.48
C VAL A 101 -11.56 26.73 -7.14
N LEU A 102 -11.81 26.47 -5.86
CA LEU A 102 -13.03 25.85 -5.36
C LEU A 102 -14.02 26.91 -4.85
N ALA A 103 -13.51 27.95 -4.20
CA ALA A 103 -14.31 29.05 -3.70
C ALA A 103 -13.57 30.38 -3.84
N GLU A 104 -14.35 31.42 -4.15
CA GLU A 104 -13.91 32.81 -4.24
C GLU A 104 -14.71 33.70 -3.27
N ASN A 105 -14.14 34.84 -2.87
CA ASN A 105 -14.87 35.83 -2.10
C ASN A 105 -15.69 36.77 -3.03
N SER A 106 -16.37 37.77 -2.46
CA SER A 106 -17.14 38.74 -3.21
C SER A 106 -16.32 39.70 -4.10
N PHE A 107 -15.00 39.60 -4.06
CA PHE A 107 -14.05 40.38 -4.87
C PHE A 107 -13.30 39.52 -5.89
N ASP A 108 -13.81 38.30 -6.19
CA ASP A 108 -13.20 37.29 -7.10
C ASP A 108 -11.78 36.82 -6.67
N GLU A 109 -11.46 36.93 -5.36
CA GLU A 109 -10.19 36.44 -4.85
C GLU A 109 -10.33 34.97 -4.41
N PRO A 110 -9.39 34.09 -4.81
CA PRO A 110 -9.44 32.68 -4.45
C PRO A 110 -9.27 32.44 -2.94
N ARG A 111 -10.27 31.81 -2.33
CA ARG A 111 -10.29 31.47 -0.91
C ARG A 111 -9.92 30.02 -0.64
N ASP A 112 -10.45 29.12 -1.43
CA ASP A 112 -10.17 27.69 -1.35
C ASP A 112 -9.67 27.20 -2.69
N LEU A 113 -8.53 26.55 -2.67
CA LEU A 113 -7.81 26.06 -3.83
C LEU A 113 -7.57 24.56 -3.69
N GLU A 114 -7.63 23.86 -4.80
CA GLU A 114 -7.27 22.44 -4.87
C GLU A 114 -6.09 22.25 -5.82
N THR A 115 -5.15 21.40 -5.43
CA THR A 115 -4.16 20.85 -6.34
C THR A 115 -4.37 19.35 -6.48
N GLU A 116 -4.35 18.85 -7.72
CA GLU A 116 -4.49 17.44 -8.06
C GLU A 116 -3.25 16.97 -8.80
N ILE A 117 -2.71 15.83 -8.41
CA ILE A 117 -1.60 15.15 -9.08
C ILE A 117 -2.05 13.72 -9.40
N VAL A 118 -1.83 13.29 -10.64
CA VAL A 118 -2.13 11.93 -11.10
C VAL A 118 -0.86 11.27 -11.61
N VAL A 119 -0.61 10.07 -11.15
CA VAL A 119 0.57 9.27 -11.46
C VAL A 119 0.15 7.95 -12.10
N GLU A 120 0.86 7.52 -13.12
CA GLU A 120 0.81 6.16 -13.62
C GLU A 120 2.01 5.39 -13.10
N VAL A 121 1.77 4.20 -12.52
CA VAL A 121 2.81 3.34 -11.98
C VAL A 121 2.69 1.93 -12.53
N SER A 122 3.84 1.29 -12.74
CA SER A 122 3.94 -0.12 -13.12
C SER A 122 5.06 -0.77 -12.32
N TRP A 123 4.79 -1.93 -11.74
CA TRP A 123 5.77 -2.73 -11.02
C TRP A 123 5.93 -4.06 -11.73
N ILE A 124 7.14 -4.33 -12.19
CA ILE A 124 7.48 -5.50 -13.01
C ILE A 124 8.67 -6.25 -12.40
N ASP A 125 8.74 -7.55 -12.65
CA ASP A 125 9.90 -8.37 -12.32
C ASP A 125 11.02 -8.27 -13.37
N ARG A 126 12.09 -9.08 -13.21
CA ARG A 126 13.20 -9.14 -14.19
C ARG A 126 12.78 -9.67 -15.54
N GLN A 127 11.75 -10.50 -15.60
CA GLN A 127 11.21 -11.09 -16.83
C GLN A 127 10.29 -10.13 -17.58
N GLY A 128 9.85 -9.06 -16.92
CA GLY A 128 8.92 -8.08 -17.45
C GLY A 128 7.47 -8.38 -17.09
N ASP A 129 7.23 -9.39 -16.24
CA ASP A 129 5.90 -9.75 -15.78
C ASP A 129 5.41 -8.75 -14.73
N ALA A 130 4.13 -8.39 -14.80
CA ALA A 130 3.54 -7.43 -13.87
C ALA A 130 3.36 -8.04 -12.48
N LEU A 131 3.95 -7.38 -11.48
CA LEU A 131 3.81 -7.71 -10.06
C LEU A 131 2.62 -6.99 -9.42
N MET A 132 2.25 -5.83 -9.98
CA MET A 132 1.14 -5.00 -9.56
C MET A 132 0.04 -5.16 -10.61
N GLN A 133 -0.98 -5.97 -10.35
CA GLN A 133 -2.00 -6.29 -11.36
C GLN A 133 -3.38 -5.74 -11.02
N ARG A 134 -3.95 -5.07 -12.03
CA ARG A 134 -5.36 -5.22 -12.34
C ARG A 134 -5.44 -6.17 -13.54
N VAL A 135 -5.61 -7.47 -13.30
CA VAL A 135 -5.75 -8.45 -14.39
C VAL A 135 -7.05 -8.18 -15.13
N VAL A 136 -6.93 -7.75 -16.37
CA VAL A 136 -8.08 -7.66 -17.30
C VAL A 136 -7.93 -8.64 -18.47
N ASP A 137 -6.69 -8.94 -18.86
CA ASP A 137 -6.44 -9.88 -19.96
C ASP A 137 -4.98 -10.40 -19.88
N PRO A 138 -4.74 -11.74 -19.82
CA PRO A 138 -3.40 -12.31 -19.81
C PRO A 138 -2.62 -12.08 -21.12
N ALA A 139 -3.25 -11.62 -22.20
CA ALA A 139 -2.62 -11.27 -23.48
C ALA A 139 -2.29 -9.78 -23.61
N ALA A 140 -2.70 -8.95 -22.65
CA ALA A 140 -2.47 -7.51 -22.71
C ALA A 140 -1.07 -7.15 -22.17
N ALA A 141 -0.46 -6.12 -22.79
CA ALA A 141 0.73 -5.47 -22.24
C ALA A 141 0.48 -5.01 -20.79
N VAL A 142 1.55 -4.96 -19.98
CA VAL A 142 1.49 -4.44 -18.61
C VAL A 142 0.86 -3.04 -18.62
N LEU A 143 -0.38 -2.96 -18.12
CA LEU A 143 -1.07 -1.68 -18.03
C LEU A 143 -0.67 -1.00 -16.72
N PRO A 144 -0.23 0.28 -16.76
CA PRO A 144 0.08 1.02 -15.56
C PRO A 144 -1.20 1.26 -14.73
N ILE A 145 -1.05 1.27 -13.42
CA ILE A 145 -2.10 1.67 -12.49
C ILE A 145 -2.09 3.19 -12.38
N ARG A 146 -3.26 3.81 -12.55
CA ARG A 146 -3.43 5.25 -12.38
C ARG A 146 -3.88 5.56 -10.96
N ILE A 147 -3.13 6.42 -10.27
CA ILE A 147 -3.39 6.86 -8.90
C ILE A 147 -3.46 8.38 -8.90
N GLY A 148 -4.54 8.94 -8.36
CA GLY A 148 -4.72 10.38 -8.24
C GLY A 148 -4.84 10.82 -6.79
N GLN A 149 -4.29 12.00 -6.48
CA GLN A 149 -4.43 12.63 -5.17
C GLN A 149 -4.73 14.11 -5.33
N ALA A 150 -5.84 14.55 -4.74
CA ALA A 150 -6.22 15.95 -4.60
C ALA A 150 -5.99 16.42 -3.16
N VAL A 151 -5.52 17.65 -3.01
CA VAL A 151 -5.32 18.32 -1.72
C VAL A 151 -5.81 19.75 -1.83
N ASN A 152 -6.67 20.14 -0.88
CA ASN A 152 -7.15 21.51 -0.75
C ASN A 152 -6.20 22.33 0.11
N PHE A 153 -6.10 23.63 -0.16
CA PHE A 153 -5.35 24.55 0.65
C PHE A 153 -5.97 25.95 0.63
N VAL A 154 -5.87 26.63 1.76
CA VAL A 154 -6.41 27.99 1.97
C VAL A 154 -5.23 28.95 2.17
N PRO A 155 -4.93 29.83 1.20
CA PRO A 155 -3.79 30.77 1.30
C PRO A 155 -3.85 31.68 2.51
N GLU A 156 -5.04 32.14 2.91
CA GLU A 156 -5.24 33.01 4.05
C GLU A 156 -4.91 32.37 5.40
N SER A 157 -4.97 31.03 5.48
CA SER A 157 -4.53 30.29 6.66
C SER A 157 -3.01 30.02 6.66
N GLY A 158 -2.25 30.63 5.76
CA GLY A 158 -0.81 30.45 5.62
C GLY A 158 -0.40 29.21 4.86
N GLN A 159 -1.37 28.49 4.24
CA GLN A 159 -1.07 27.33 3.41
C GLN A 159 -0.59 27.78 2.02
N SER A 160 0.37 27.05 1.48
CA SER A 160 0.93 27.34 0.16
C SER A 160 0.73 26.18 -0.81
N LEU A 161 0.81 26.47 -2.11
CA LEU A 161 0.82 25.43 -3.14
C LEU A 161 1.99 24.44 -2.94
N ALA A 162 3.12 24.90 -2.40
CA ALA A 162 4.26 24.03 -2.12
C ALA A 162 3.96 23.02 -1.00
N THR A 163 3.32 23.47 0.09
CA THR A 163 2.89 22.57 1.18
C THR A 163 1.82 21.59 0.74
N ALA A 164 0.85 22.05 -0.06
CA ALA A 164 -0.18 21.17 -0.63
C ALA A 164 0.41 20.10 -1.57
N HIS A 165 1.39 20.46 -2.40
CA HIS A 165 2.11 19.50 -3.24
C HIS A 165 2.88 18.48 -2.41
N GLN A 166 3.58 18.92 -1.37
CA GLN A 166 4.30 18.01 -0.48
C GLN A 166 3.34 17.02 0.20
N GLU A 167 2.19 17.48 0.63
CA GLU A 167 1.15 16.62 1.20
C GLU A 167 0.61 15.61 0.17
N ALA A 168 0.30 16.08 -1.05
CA ALA A 168 -0.14 15.22 -2.15
C ALA A 168 0.89 14.14 -2.49
N ILE A 169 2.18 14.50 -2.58
CA ILE A 169 3.29 13.57 -2.83
C ILE A 169 3.37 12.51 -1.72
N GLN A 170 3.27 12.90 -0.44
CA GLN A 170 3.32 11.94 0.66
C GLN A 170 2.12 10.98 0.64
N LYS A 171 0.93 11.46 0.28
CA LYS A 171 -0.26 10.62 0.13
C LYS A 171 -0.13 9.68 -1.07
N LEU A 172 0.35 10.17 -2.23
CA LEU A 172 0.61 9.36 -3.41
C LEU A 172 1.64 8.27 -3.14
N ALA A 173 2.76 8.61 -2.50
CA ALA A 173 3.80 7.64 -2.16
C ALA A 173 3.24 6.49 -1.29
N ARG A 174 2.41 6.79 -0.29
CA ARG A 174 1.72 5.77 0.50
C ARG A 174 0.81 4.90 -0.35
N GLN A 175 -0.04 5.51 -1.19
CA GLN A 175 -0.96 4.77 -2.05
C GLN A 175 -0.24 3.87 -3.08
N ILE A 176 0.92 4.31 -3.60
CA ILE A 176 1.76 3.50 -4.49
C ILE A 176 2.25 2.26 -3.77
N VAL A 177 2.77 2.41 -2.55
CA VAL A 177 3.26 1.28 -1.75
C VAL A 177 2.13 0.36 -1.30
N ASP A 178 0.94 0.89 -0.99
CA ASP A 178 -0.25 0.08 -0.70
C ASP A 178 -0.66 -0.82 -1.89
N GLN A 179 -0.35 -0.42 -3.14
CA GLN A 179 -0.58 -1.29 -4.31
C GLN A 179 0.45 -2.42 -4.45
N MET A 180 1.57 -2.38 -3.71
CA MET A 180 2.58 -3.45 -3.68
C MET A 180 2.18 -4.59 -2.73
N GLU A 181 1.14 -4.40 -1.93
CA GLU A 181 0.61 -5.45 -1.05
C GLU A 181 -0.13 -6.51 -1.85
N LEU A 182 0.00 -7.77 -1.43
CA LEU A 182 -0.77 -8.88 -1.96
C LEU A 182 -2.26 -8.65 -1.69
N ARG A 183 -3.08 -8.72 -2.72
CA ARG A 183 -4.55 -8.70 -2.56
C ARG A 183 -5.02 -10.11 -2.26
N TRP A 184 -5.75 -10.24 -1.18
CA TRP A 184 -6.44 -11.47 -0.77
C TRP A 184 -7.72 -11.71 -1.57
#